data_4716b98824b6236ccff93d6e01298594
#
_entry.id   4716b98824b6236ccff93d6e01298594
#
_cell.length_a   1.000
_cell.length_b   1.000
_cell.length_c   1.000
_cell.angle_alpha   90.00
_cell.angle_beta   90.00
_cell.angle_gamma   90.00
#
_symmetry.space_group_name_H-M   'P 1'
#
loop_
_entity.id
_entity.type
_entity.pdbx_description
1 polymer ?
#
loop_
_entity_poly.entity_id
_entity_poly.type
_entity_poly.pdbx_seq_one_letter_code
_entity_poly.pdbx_strand_id
1 'polypeptide(L)'
;MRHTPHETIKEKTMNDKELTHDDFVQRIDIRDVLLDAGYRQNRRFGLRLSSFIRTDSEGKRIRGDKFVITQQGKCCSQPPRQKEYNVVSFIKEHPTLFAEYHEGIDPNRLVNLVCSRLLNIPVEDKQDLRPFDIADYDLHPFDPQDRETQKTFYPYFKNRGIDLSTQNAFHRHFCLATKHGADGGAYTCLAFPLTLPKEGGTVVGFEERDCVRMDGSGSYQDKAKEGNANEGLWIASPAGTPLAEAEHIYWFESAYDAMAYYQLHQAQNQELRKAVFVSTGGSPTVAQMQGVFSAALMSVNFQN
;
A
#
# COMPACT_ATOMS: atom_id res chain seq x y z
N MET A 1 21.41 -33.38 45.71
CA MET A 1 20.85 -33.21 44.36
C MET A 1 19.59 -32.39 44.53
N ARG A 2 19.67 -31.12 44.10
CA ARG A 2 18.52 -30.17 44.14
C ARG A 2 18.05 -29.97 42.74
N HIS A 3 16.82 -30.36 42.44
CA HIS A 3 16.13 -30.09 41.20
C HIS A 3 15.65 -28.65 41.20
N THR A 4 16.10 -27.86 40.21
CA THR A 4 15.53 -26.57 39.87
C THR A 4 14.38 -26.77 38.89
N PRO A 5 13.20 -26.17 39.06
CA PRO A 5 12.14 -26.22 38.08
C PRO A 5 12.41 -25.21 36.94
N HIS A 6 12.31 -25.69 35.72
CA HIS A 6 12.23 -24.86 34.53
C HIS A 6 10.90 -24.09 34.56
N GLU A 7 10.98 -22.77 34.69
CA GLU A 7 9.86 -21.89 34.42
C GLU A 7 9.64 -21.80 32.88
N THR A 8 8.56 -22.41 32.46
CA THR A 8 8.06 -22.26 31.08
C THR A 8 7.47 -20.86 30.93
N ILE A 9 8.17 -20.00 30.24
CA ILE A 9 7.63 -18.69 29.79
C ILE A 9 6.48 -18.99 28.84
N LYS A 10 5.26 -18.83 29.33
CA LYS A 10 4.07 -18.83 28.50
C LYS A 10 4.11 -17.54 27.67
N GLU A 11 4.45 -17.64 26.41
CA GLU A 11 4.16 -16.60 25.42
C GLU A 11 2.66 -16.30 25.45
N LYS A 12 2.36 -15.10 25.86
CA LYS A 12 1.01 -14.57 25.90
C LYS A 12 0.64 -14.26 24.45
N THR A 13 -0.04 -15.19 23.79
CA THR A 13 -0.70 -14.94 22.51
C THR A 13 -1.56 -13.70 22.67
N MET A 14 -1.15 -12.61 22.00
CA MET A 14 -1.98 -11.43 21.87
C MET A 14 -3.26 -11.84 21.14
N ASN A 15 -4.36 -11.76 21.85
CA ASN A 15 -5.69 -12.03 21.37
C ASN A 15 -5.98 -11.07 20.20
N ASP A 16 -6.24 -11.61 19.01
CA ASP A 16 -6.72 -10.88 17.83
C ASP A 16 -8.16 -10.38 18.07
N LYS A 17 -8.29 -9.42 18.98
CA LYS A 17 -9.54 -8.75 19.20
C LYS A 17 -9.57 -7.51 18.30
N GLU A 18 -10.47 -7.51 17.35
CA GLU A 18 -10.73 -6.37 16.49
C GLU A 18 -10.92 -5.10 17.35
N LEU A 19 -10.16 -4.05 17.04
CA LEU A 19 -10.19 -2.80 17.82
C LEU A 19 -11.54 -2.10 17.61
N THR A 20 -12.13 -1.68 18.70
CA THR A 20 -13.36 -0.90 18.69
C THR A 20 -13.07 0.59 18.51
N HIS A 21 -14.10 1.37 18.18
CA HIS A 21 -13.99 2.83 18.15
C HIS A 21 -13.52 3.41 19.49
N ASP A 22 -13.92 2.81 20.60
CA ASP A 22 -13.49 3.25 21.94
C ASP A 22 -11.99 2.99 22.16
N ASP A 23 -11.48 1.88 21.64
CA ASP A 23 -10.02 1.59 21.67
C ASP A 23 -9.24 2.64 20.90
N PHE A 24 -9.73 3.09 19.75
CA PHE A 24 -9.08 4.16 18.98
C PHE A 24 -9.07 5.48 19.74
N VAL A 25 -10.21 5.88 20.34
CA VAL A 25 -10.29 7.11 21.16
C VAL A 25 -9.35 7.05 22.36
N GLN A 26 -9.14 5.87 22.94
CA GLN A 26 -8.23 5.70 24.08
C GLN A 26 -6.74 5.70 23.67
N ARG A 27 -6.40 5.12 22.52
CA ARG A 27 -5.00 4.89 22.12
C ARG A 27 -4.41 6.00 21.28
N ILE A 28 -5.23 6.71 20.48
CA ILE A 28 -4.76 7.73 19.56
C ILE A 28 -4.93 9.12 20.20
N ASP A 29 -3.90 9.94 20.06
CA ASP A 29 -3.98 11.35 20.39
C ASP A 29 -4.58 12.11 19.20
N ILE A 30 -5.55 12.98 19.45
CA ILE A 30 -6.20 13.78 18.39
C ILE A 30 -5.19 14.67 17.63
N ARG A 31 -4.05 14.98 18.25
CA ARG A 31 -2.97 15.74 17.61
C ARG A 31 -2.37 14.98 16.43
N ASP A 32 -2.23 13.67 16.54
CA ASP A 32 -1.68 12.83 15.47
C ASP A 32 -2.65 12.78 14.28
N VAL A 33 -3.95 12.69 14.55
CA VAL A 33 -4.99 12.77 13.52
C VAL A 33 -5.01 14.13 12.82
N LEU A 34 -4.84 15.22 13.57
CA LEU A 34 -4.78 16.57 13.01
C LEU A 34 -3.52 16.77 12.15
N LEU A 35 -2.37 16.24 12.57
CA LEU A 35 -1.13 16.29 11.78
C LEU A 35 -1.29 15.51 10.49
N ASP A 36 -1.84 14.33 10.55
CA ASP A 36 -2.13 13.49 9.39
C ASP A 36 -3.11 14.14 8.40
N ALA A 37 -4.13 14.82 8.93
CA ALA A 37 -5.08 15.62 8.14
C ALA A 37 -4.48 16.92 7.56
N GLY A 38 -3.15 17.13 7.66
CA GLY A 38 -2.45 18.29 7.10
C GLY A 38 -2.51 19.56 7.95
N TYR A 39 -2.94 19.46 9.21
CA TYR A 39 -2.85 20.57 10.15
C TYR A 39 -1.44 20.65 10.75
N ARG A 40 -1.05 21.83 11.19
CA ARG A 40 0.20 22.09 11.91
C ARG A 40 -0.05 22.82 13.21
N GLN A 41 0.78 22.59 14.20
CA GLN A 41 0.67 23.27 15.47
C GLN A 41 0.87 24.78 15.30
N ASN A 42 -0.05 25.56 15.85
CA ASN A 42 0.04 27.01 15.88
C ASN A 42 1.01 27.43 17.01
N ARG A 43 2.21 27.90 16.63
CA ARG A 43 3.28 28.31 17.56
C ARG A 43 3.16 29.74 18.07
N ARG A 44 1.99 30.37 17.97
CA ARG A 44 1.81 31.74 18.52
C ARG A 44 1.90 31.73 20.05
N PHE A 45 2.73 32.61 20.58
CA PHE A 45 2.85 32.83 22.01
C PHE A 45 1.53 33.28 22.65
N GLY A 46 1.30 32.91 23.92
CA GLY A 46 0.15 33.34 24.70
C GLY A 46 -1.12 32.46 24.57
N LEU A 47 -1.05 31.37 23.86
CA LEU A 47 -2.16 30.42 23.81
C LEU A 47 -2.14 29.51 25.04
N ARG A 48 -3.21 29.56 25.84
CA ARG A 48 -3.37 28.70 27.03
C ARG A 48 -3.52 27.21 26.69
N LEU A 49 -4.04 26.92 25.49
CA LEU A 49 -4.22 25.55 24.97
C LEU A 49 -3.55 25.42 23.60
N SER A 50 -3.00 24.25 23.32
CA SER A 50 -2.46 23.94 22.00
C SER A 50 -3.52 24.05 20.93
N SER A 51 -3.20 24.67 19.82
CA SER A 51 -4.11 24.75 18.67
C SER A 51 -3.43 24.37 17.37
N PHE A 52 -4.23 23.88 16.44
CA PHE A 52 -3.80 23.43 15.12
C PHE A 52 -4.51 24.25 14.05
N ILE A 53 -3.78 24.56 12.98
CA ILE A 53 -4.24 25.37 11.85
C ILE A 53 -3.80 24.76 10.55
N ARG A 54 -4.57 24.98 9.48
CA ARG A 54 -4.16 24.67 8.10
C ARG A 54 -3.74 25.94 7.38
N THR A 55 -2.88 25.76 6.38
CA THR A 55 -2.45 26.81 5.47
C THR A 55 -2.71 26.40 4.04
N ASP A 56 -2.94 27.39 3.17
CA ASP A 56 -3.01 27.20 1.74
C ASP A 56 -1.62 26.94 1.11
N SER A 57 -1.58 26.80 -0.21
CA SER A 57 -0.36 26.58 -0.98
C SER A 57 0.67 27.72 -0.86
N GLU A 58 0.23 28.93 -0.52
CA GLU A 58 1.08 30.11 -0.30
C GLU A 58 1.59 30.21 1.15
N GLY A 59 1.22 29.26 2.01
CA GLY A 59 1.57 29.27 3.43
C GLY A 59 0.71 30.20 4.30
N LYS A 60 -0.35 30.82 3.73
CA LYS A 60 -1.27 31.66 4.45
C LYS A 60 -2.31 30.85 5.19
N ARG A 61 -2.58 31.24 6.43
CA ARG A 61 -3.58 30.55 7.27
C ARG A 61 -4.97 30.60 6.67
N ILE A 62 -5.63 29.45 6.58
CA ILE A 62 -7.04 29.34 6.22
C ILE A 62 -7.87 29.84 7.41
N ARG A 63 -8.70 30.88 7.18
CA ARG A 63 -9.54 31.47 8.23
C ARG A 63 -10.68 30.50 8.58
N GLY A 64 -11.00 30.40 9.88
CA GLY A 64 -12.06 29.52 10.37
C GLY A 64 -11.65 28.04 10.52
N ASP A 65 -10.52 27.63 9.95
CA ASP A 65 -10.01 26.28 10.01
C ASP A 65 -8.93 26.20 11.12
N LYS A 66 -9.41 26.14 12.37
CA LYS A 66 -8.61 26.05 13.57
C LYS A 66 -9.24 25.10 14.58
N PHE A 67 -8.46 24.20 15.12
CA PHE A 67 -8.85 23.31 16.21
C PHE A 67 -8.02 23.60 17.46
N VAL A 68 -8.67 23.57 18.62
CA VAL A 68 -8.05 23.74 19.93
C VAL A 68 -8.12 22.40 20.66
N ILE A 69 -6.99 21.96 21.20
CA ILE A 69 -6.92 20.66 21.89
C ILE A 69 -7.58 20.77 23.25
N THR A 70 -8.44 19.81 23.53
CA THR A 70 -9.16 19.67 24.81
C THR A 70 -8.93 18.27 25.38
N GLN A 71 -9.38 18.02 26.60
CA GLN A 71 -9.33 16.72 27.26
C GLN A 71 -7.97 16.01 27.16
N GLN A 72 -6.87 16.76 27.36
CA GLN A 72 -5.49 16.25 27.36
C GLN A 72 -5.11 15.50 26.06
N GLY A 73 -5.66 15.90 24.92
CA GLY A 73 -5.36 15.28 23.62
C GLY A 73 -6.38 14.21 23.20
N LYS A 74 -7.44 13.98 23.94
CA LYS A 74 -8.50 13.06 23.53
C LYS A 74 -9.53 13.71 22.61
N CYS A 75 -9.67 15.03 22.68
CA CYS A 75 -10.61 15.79 21.86
C CYS A 75 -9.98 17.07 21.30
N CYS A 76 -10.61 17.62 20.27
CA CYS A 76 -10.38 18.97 19.79
C CYS A 76 -11.69 19.72 19.60
N SER A 77 -11.66 21.03 19.76
CA SER A 77 -12.82 21.91 19.59
C SER A 77 -12.57 22.90 18.46
N GLN A 78 -13.58 23.12 17.62
CA GLN A 78 -13.55 24.15 16.57
C GLN A 78 -14.24 25.42 17.09
N PRO A 79 -13.51 26.46 17.51
CA PRO A 79 -14.09 27.60 18.24
C PRO A 79 -15.28 28.31 17.56
N PRO A 80 -15.31 28.52 16.21
CA PRO A 80 -16.44 29.20 15.60
C PRO A 80 -17.75 28.42 15.69
N ARG A 81 -17.66 27.08 15.75
CA ARG A 81 -18.82 26.17 15.74
C ARG A 81 -19.15 25.61 17.12
N GLN A 82 -18.29 25.83 18.11
CA GLN A 82 -18.39 25.22 19.45
C GLN A 82 -18.59 23.69 19.43
N LYS A 83 -18.13 23.03 18.36
CA LYS A 83 -18.25 21.59 18.18
C LYS A 83 -16.98 20.91 18.67
N GLU A 84 -17.14 19.88 19.48
CA GLU A 84 -16.05 19.05 19.97
C GLU A 84 -15.97 17.74 19.17
N TYR A 85 -14.77 17.31 18.88
CA TYR A 85 -14.49 16.09 18.12
C TYR A 85 -13.50 15.22 18.89
N ASN A 86 -13.78 13.94 18.97
CA ASN A 86 -12.79 12.92 19.24
C ASN A 86 -12.23 12.39 17.91
N VAL A 87 -11.27 11.46 17.97
CA VAL A 87 -10.62 10.84 16.80
C VAL A 87 -11.63 10.33 15.77
N VAL A 88 -12.63 9.55 16.22
CA VAL A 88 -13.63 8.92 15.36
C VAL A 88 -14.54 9.96 14.70
N SER A 89 -15.07 10.89 15.48
CA SER A 89 -15.99 11.92 14.96
C SER A 89 -15.29 12.92 14.04
N PHE A 90 -13.99 13.20 14.27
CA PHE A 90 -13.20 14.06 13.40
C PHE A 90 -13.01 13.44 12.03
N ILE A 91 -12.60 12.17 11.96
CA ILE A 91 -12.39 11.45 10.68
C ILE A 91 -13.70 11.37 9.89
N LYS A 92 -14.82 11.03 10.56
CA LYS A 92 -16.14 10.93 9.90
C LYS A 92 -16.63 12.26 9.32
N GLU A 93 -16.34 13.37 9.98
CA GLU A 93 -16.79 14.69 9.55
C GLU A 93 -15.87 15.34 8.50
N HIS A 94 -14.62 14.93 8.46
CA HIS A 94 -13.60 15.48 7.56
C HIS A 94 -12.94 14.39 6.68
N PRO A 95 -13.72 13.50 6.02
CA PRO A 95 -13.19 12.31 5.37
C PRO A 95 -12.18 12.64 4.27
N THR A 96 -12.41 13.70 3.51
CA THR A 96 -11.57 14.12 2.38
C THR A 96 -10.16 14.59 2.76
N LEU A 97 -9.84 14.68 4.04
CA LEU A 97 -8.52 15.05 4.53
C LEU A 97 -7.57 13.87 4.66
N PHE A 98 -8.05 12.65 4.52
CA PHE A 98 -7.29 11.42 4.72
C PHE A 98 -7.00 10.72 3.40
N ALA A 99 -5.80 10.15 3.29
CA ALA A 99 -5.34 9.48 2.07
C ALA A 99 -6.20 8.26 1.69
N GLU A 100 -6.82 7.61 2.68
CA GLU A 100 -7.67 6.43 2.49
C GLU A 100 -9.07 6.77 1.98
N TYR A 101 -9.40 8.06 1.88
CA TYR A 101 -10.71 8.48 1.42
C TYR A 101 -10.87 8.26 -0.09
N HIS A 102 -11.97 7.64 -0.46
CA HIS A 102 -12.49 7.62 -1.83
C HIS A 102 -14.02 7.79 -1.80
N GLU A 103 -14.62 8.20 -2.90
CA GLU A 103 -16.06 8.35 -3.00
C GLU A 103 -16.77 7.02 -2.77
N GLY A 104 -17.75 7.01 -1.88
CA GLY A 104 -18.53 5.80 -1.52
C GLY A 104 -17.94 4.95 -0.40
N ILE A 105 -16.80 5.31 0.19
CA ILE A 105 -16.27 4.58 1.35
C ILE A 105 -17.21 4.68 2.56
N ASP A 106 -17.44 3.56 3.25
CA ASP A 106 -18.18 3.56 4.52
C ASP A 106 -17.42 4.37 5.59
N PRO A 107 -18.07 5.29 6.30
CA PRO A 107 -17.42 6.14 7.30
C PRO A 107 -16.75 5.37 8.45
N ASN A 108 -17.28 4.21 8.88
CA ASN A 108 -16.66 3.41 9.94
C ASN A 108 -15.42 2.72 9.40
N ARG A 109 -15.47 2.27 8.15
CA ARG A 109 -14.32 1.70 7.46
C ARG A 109 -13.19 2.71 7.33
N LEU A 110 -13.48 3.94 6.90
CA LEU A 110 -12.47 5.00 6.84
C LEU A 110 -11.81 5.22 8.21
N VAL A 111 -12.60 5.27 9.28
CA VAL A 111 -12.07 5.38 10.65
C VAL A 111 -11.13 4.22 10.97
N ASN A 112 -11.54 2.98 10.67
CA ASN A 112 -10.70 1.81 10.94
C ASN A 112 -9.38 1.86 10.16
N LEU A 113 -9.39 2.22 8.88
CA LEU A 113 -8.19 2.35 8.05
C LEU A 113 -7.22 3.40 8.59
N VAL A 114 -7.70 4.61 8.80
CA VAL A 114 -6.89 5.74 9.29
C VAL A 114 -6.33 5.44 10.69
N CYS A 115 -7.18 4.99 11.62
CA CYS A 115 -6.76 4.73 13.00
C CYS A 115 -5.77 3.56 13.10
N SER A 116 -5.99 2.49 12.34
CA SER A 116 -5.08 1.35 12.33
C SER A 116 -3.73 1.73 11.75
N ARG A 117 -3.68 2.51 10.67
CA ARG A 117 -2.43 3.05 10.13
C ARG A 117 -1.69 3.91 11.16
N LEU A 118 -2.39 4.82 11.84
CA LEU A 118 -1.78 5.66 12.88
C LEU A 118 -1.23 4.86 14.07
N LEU A 119 -1.82 3.70 14.36
CA LEU A 119 -1.35 2.78 15.40
C LEU A 119 -0.32 1.76 14.88
N ASN A 120 0.03 1.78 13.58
CA ASN A 120 0.83 0.75 12.92
C ASN A 120 0.28 -0.67 13.13
N ILE A 121 -1.04 -0.80 13.14
CA ILE A 121 -1.73 -2.09 13.27
C ILE A 121 -2.18 -2.49 11.87
N PRO A 122 -1.86 -3.71 11.39
CA PRO A 122 -2.38 -4.19 10.13
C PRO A 122 -3.91 -4.26 10.20
N VAL A 123 -4.59 -3.66 9.23
CA VAL A 123 -6.03 -3.83 9.06
C VAL A 123 -6.25 -5.12 8.30
N GLU A 124 -6.88 -6.09 8.92
CA GLU A 124 -7.47 -7.19 8.17
C GLU A 124 -8.68 -6.62 7.40
N ASP A 125 -8.48 -6.44 6.13
CA ASP A 125 -9.52 -5.92 5.24
C ASP A 125 -10.51 -7.04 4.93
N LYS A 126 -11.39 -7.32 5.88
CA LYS A 126 -12.55 -8.20 5.66
C LYS A 126 -13.57 -7.44 4.82
N GLN A 127 -13.24 -7.21 3.55
CA GLN A 127 -14.27 -6.88 2.58
C GLN A 127 -15.05 -8.16 2.29
N ASP A 128 -16.38 -8.10 2.38
CA ASP A 128 -17.30 -9.05 1.71
C ASP A 128 -17.24 -8.86 0.17
N LEU A 129 -16.03 -8.65 -0.36
CA LEU A 129 -15.79 -8.63 -1.78
C LEU A 129 -15.69 -10.07 -2.26
N ARG A 130 -16.36 -10.34 -3.36
CA ARG A 130 -16.14 -11.57 -4.12
C ARG A 130 -14.61 -11.77 -4.24
N PRO A 131 -14.08 -12.97 -3.94
CA PRO A 131 -12.66 -13.23 -4.06
C PRO A 131 -12.16 -12.87 -5.46
N PHE A 132 -10.92 -12.38 -5.54
CA PHE A 132 -10.28 -12.11 -6.81
C PHE A 132 -10.31 -13.37 -7.70
N ASP A 133 -10.83 -13.21 -8.89
CA ASP A 133 -10.83 -14.25 -9.91
C ASP A 133 -10.13 -13.70 -11.17
N ILE A 134 -9.02 -14.32 -11.54
CA ILE A 134 -8.27 -13.97 -12.75
C ILE A 134 -9.11 -14.13 -14.02
N ALA A 135 -10.13 -15.00 -13.97
CA ALA A 135 -11.06 -15.22 -15.09
C ALA A 135 -11.97 -14.02 -15.38
N ASP A 136 -12.07 -13.03 -14.47
CA ASP A 136 -12.79 -11.79 -14.72
C ASP A 136 -12.03 -10.82 -15.66
N TYR A 137 -10.81 -11.18 -16.05
CA TYR A 137 -9.92 -10.34 -16.85
C TYR A 137 -9.51 -11.03 -18.16
N ASP A 138 -9.56 -10.30 -19.26
CA ASP A 138 -8.87 -10.68 -20.48
C ASP A 138 -7.42 -10.22 -20.39
N LEU A 139 -6.49 -11.18 -20.36
CA LEU A 139 -5.06 -10.90 -20.20
C LEU A 139 -4.34 -10.91 -21.54
N HIS A 140 -3.59 -9.86 -21.82
CA HIS A 140 -2.74 -9.75 -22.99
C HIS A 140 -1.26 -9.68 -22.54
N PRO A 141 -0.49 -10.76 -22.70
CA PRO A 141 0.93 -10.79 -22.33
C PRO A 141 1.75 -9.92 -23.27
N PHE A 142 2.86 -9.42 -22.77
CA PHE A 142 3.85 -8.71 -23.58
C PHE A 142 4.74 -9.73 -24.32
N ASP A 143 4.82 -9.59 -25.65
CA ASP A 143 5.73 -10.37 -26.47
C ASP A 143 6.95 -9.52 -26.92
N PRO A 144 8.17 -9.84 -26.43
CA PRO A 144 9.38 -9.16 -26.83
C PRO A 144 9.73 -9.24 -28.33
N GLN A 145 9.15 -10.21 -29.04
CA GLN A 145 9.40 -10.44 -30.48
C GLN A 145 8.37 -9.76 -31.37
N ASP A 146 7.22 -9.33 -30.81
CA ASP A 146 6.14 -8.72 -31.56
C ASP A 146 6.13 -7.19 -31.42
N ARG A 147 6.32 -6.49 -32.54
CA ARG A 147 6.31 -5.03 -32.58
C ARG A 147 4.94 -4.41 -32.27
N GLU A 148 3.85 -5.08 -32.60
CA GLU A 148 2.51 -4.53 -32.34
C GLU A 148 2.23 -4.60 -30.83
N THR A 149 2.59 -5.69 -30.18
CA THR A 149 2.56 -5.78 -28.72
C THR A 149 3.38 -4.68 -28.08
N GLN A 150 4.64 -4.50 -28.51
CA GLN A 150 5.51 -3.42 -27.98
C GLN A 150 4.88 -2.03 -28.11
N LYS A 151 4.23 -1.73 -29.23
CA LYS A 151 3.52 -0.45 -29.43
C LYS A 151 2.34 -0.28 -28.48
N THR A 152 1.60 -1.36 -28.23
CA THR A 152 0.43 -1.34 -27.34
C THR A 152 0.83 -1.04 -25.90
N PHE A 153 1.97 -1.57 -25.45
CA PHE A 153 2.50 -1.33 -24.10
C PHE A 153 3.25 0.01 -23.96
N TYR A 154 3.75 0.57 -25.05
CA TYR A 154 4.59 1.76 -25.04
C TYR A 154 4.02 2.96 -24.24
N PRO A 155 2.71 3.31 -24.32
CA PRO A 155 2.15 4.44 -23.58
C PRO A 155 2.31 4.32 -22.04
N TYR A 156 2.24 3.10 -21.51
CA TYR A 156 2.34 2.84 -20.07
C TYR A 156 3.76 3.03 -19.53
N PHE A 157 4.78 2.76 -20.35
CA PHE A 157 6.18 2.81 -19.94
C PHE A 157 6.89 4.12 -20.31
N LYS A 158 6.48 4.76 -21.41
CA LYS A 158 7.12 5.98 -21.95
C LYS A 158 7.29 7.07 -20.90
N ASN A 159 6.21 7.43 -20.21
CA ASN A 159 6.21 8.53 -19.25
C ASN A 159 6.92 8.18 -17.93
N ARG A 160 7.22 6.91 -17.72
CA ARG A 160 8.01 6.40 -16.59
C ARG A 160 9.49 6.24 -16.95
N GLY A 161 9.87 6.49 -18.20
CA GLY A 161 11.23 6.35 -18.67
C GLY A 161 11.75 4.92 -18.70
N ILE A 162 10.87 3.92 -18.66
CA ILE A 162 11.25 2.50 -18.72
C ILE A 162 11.46 2.12 -20.19
N ASP A 163 12.69 1.77 -20.53
CA ASP A 163 13.09 1.41 -21.89
C ASP A 163 12.62 0.01 -22.31
N LEU A 164 12.69 -0.26 -23.62
CA LEU A 164 12.28 -1.54 -24.19
C LEU A 164 13.16 -2.70 -23.70
N SER A 165 14.44 -2.46 -23.45
CA SER A 165 15.36 -3.50 -22.96
C SER A 165 14.94 -3.99 -21.58
N THR A 166 14.53 -3.06 -20.71
CA THR A 166 14.01 -3.37 -19.39
C THR A 166 12.65 -4.05 -19.46
N GLN A 167 11.75 -3.58 -20.34
CA GLN A 167 10.48 -4.27 -20.58
C GLN A 167 10.70 -5.72 -21.03
N ASN A 168 11.64 -5.95 -21.96
CA ASN A 168 12.00 -7.30 -22.42
C ASN A 168 12.55 -8.18 -21.28
N ALA A 169 13.34 -7.61 -20.37
CA ALA A 169 13.87 -8.35 -19.23
C ALA A 169 12.75 -8.83 -18.27
N PHE A 170 11.72 -8.03 -18.09
CA PHE A 170 10.60 -8.32 -17.17
C PHE A 170 9.32 -8.81 -17.89
N HIS A 171 9.38 -9.18 -19.17
CA HIS A 171 8.21 -9.48 -20.01
C HIS A 171 7.23 -10.50 -19.43
N ARG A 172 7.66 -11.40 -18.55
CA ARG A 172 6.84 -12.42 -17.90
C ARG A 172 6.11 -11.93 -16.66
N HIS A 173 6.42 -10.70 -16.21
CA HIS A 173 6.01 -10.20 -14.90
C HIS A 173 5.03 -9.03 -14.98
N PHE A 174 4.51 -8.75 -16.17
CA PHE A 174 3.42 -7.80 -16.40
C PHE A 174 2.61 -8.19 -17.63
N CYS A 175 1.38 -7.69 -17.71
CA CYS A 175 0.50 -7.86 -18.86
C CYS A 175 -0.44 -6.65 -18.98
N LEU A 176 -1.19 -6.53 -20.06
CA LEU A 176 -2.41 -5.73 -20.04
C LEU A 176 -3.56 -6.60 -19.55
N ALA A 177 -4.34 -6.07 -18.63
CA ALA A 177 -5.52 -6.70 -18.09
C ALA A 177 -6.75 -5.84 -18.43
N THR A 178 -7.73 -6.45 -19.10
CA THR A 178 -9.00 -5.81 -19.44
C THR A 178 -10.09 -6.40 -18.56
N LYS A 179 -10.68 -5.59 -17.70
CA LYS A 179 -11.84 -5.95 -16.87
C LYS A 179 -13.12 -5.48 -17.55
N HIS A 180 -14.11 -6.35 -17.64
CA HIS A 180 -15.44 -6.00 -18.15
C HIS A 180 -16.35 -5.59 -17.01
N GLY A 181 -16.89 -4.37 -17.10
CA GLY A 181 -17.85 -3.86 -16.14
C GLY A 181 -19.25 -4.42 -16.35
N ALA A 182 -20.06 -4.47 -15.30
CA ALA A 182 -21.48 -4.89 -15.36
C ALA A 182 -22.33 -3.97 -16.26
N ASP A 183 -21.88 -2.78 -16.53
CA ASP A 183 -22.49 -1.78 -17.43
C ASP A 183 -22.13 -1.98 -18.91
N GLY A 184 -21.36 -3.02 -19.24
CA GLY A 184 -20.84 -3.30 -20.58
C GLY A 184 -19.62 -2.47 -20.97
N GLY A 185 -19.08 -1.64 -20.09
CA GLY A 185 -17.80 -0.96 -20.27
C GLY A 185 -16.62 -1.92 -20.12
N ALA A 186 -15.52 -1.66 -20.83
CA ALA A 186 -14.26 -2.39 -20.66
C ALA A 186 -13.17 -1.41 -20.25
N TYR A 187 -12.40 -1.78 -19.23
CA TYR A 187 -11.28 -1.00 -18.74
C TYR A 187 -9.99 -1.82 -18.85
N THR A 188 -9.02 -1.26 -19.55
CA THR A 188 -7.71 -1.90 -19.76
C THR A 188 -6.63 -1.13 -19.02
N CYS A 189 -5.83 -1.82 -18.22
CA CYS A 189 -4.69 -1.26 -17.51
C CYS A 189 -3.43 -2.11 -17.70
N LEU A 190 -2.26 -1.54 -17.41
CA LEU A 190 -1.06 -2.34 -17.19
C LEU A 190 -1.17 -2.98 -15.80
N ALA A 191 -1.07 -4.29 -15.77
CA ALA A 191 -1.23 -5.10 -14.58
C ALA A 191 0.08 -5.82 -14.22
N PHE A 192 0.48 -5.69 -12.96
CA PHE A 192 1.58 -6.42 -12.37
C PHE A 192 0.99 -7.48 -11.43
N PRO A 193 1.07 -8.79 -11.76
CA PRO A 193 0.44 -9.86 -10.99
C PRO A 193 0.98 -9.93 -9.57
N LEU A 194 0.09 -9.89 -8.58
CA LEU A 194 0.41 -10.13 -7.18
C LEU A 194 0.27 -11.63 -6.89
N THR A 195 1.34 -12.23 -6.36
CA THR A 195 1.39 -13.65 -6.03
C THR A 195 1.70 -13.87 -4.56
N LEU A 196 1.28 -15.01 -4.01
CA LEU A 196 1.65 -15.42 -2.67
C LEU A 196 3.06 -16.05 -2.69
N PRO A 197 4.00 -15.59 -1.85
CA PRO A 197 5.38 -16.09 -1.85
C PRO A 197 5.50 -17.60 -1.64
N LYS A 198 4.58 -18.20 -0.87
CA LYS A 198 4.59 -19.63 -0.49
C LYS A 198 3.87 -20.54 -1.49
N GLU A 199 2.94 -20.03 -2.27
CA GLU A 199 2.04 -20.83 -3.09
C GLU A 199 2.41 -20.87 -4.58
N GLY A 200 3.71 -20.66 -4.87
CA GLY A 200 4.27 -21.02 -6.18
C GLY A 200 3.63 -20.37 -7.40
N GLY A 201 3.12 -19.13 -7.27
CA GLY A 201 2.68 -18.37 -8.44
C GLY A 201 1.18 -18.20 -8.62
N THR A 202 0.36 -18.59 -7.65
CA THR A 202 -1.09 -18.26 -7.69
C THR A 202 -1.26 -16.74 -7.66
N VAL A 203 -1.88 -16.19 -8.71
CA VAL A 203 -2.19 -14.76 -8.79
C VAL A 203 -3.39 -14.47 -7.91
N VAL A 204 -3.21 -13.56 -6.96
CA VAL A 204 -4.23 -13.18 -5.96
C VAL A 204 -4.67 -11.73 -6.10
N GLY A 205 -4.22 -11.05 -7.13
CA GLY A 205 -4.56 -9.66 -7.43
C GLY A 205 -3.65 -9.07 -8.48
N PHE A 206 -3.87 -7.80 -8.77
CA PHE A 206 -3.01 -6.99 -9.64
C PHE A 206 -2.65 -5.66 -8.96
N GLU A 207 -1.41 -5.21 -9.14
CA GLU A 207 -1.05 -3.81 -9.04
C GLU A 207 -1.38 -3.17 -10.40
N GLU A 208 -2.40 -2.31 -10.44
CA GLU A 208 -2.94 -1.74 -11.68
C GLU A 208 -2.35 -0.35 -11.94
N ARG A 209 -1.99 -0.09 -13.18
CA ARG A 209 -1.45 1.19 -13.64
C ARG A 209 -2.12 1.61 -14.95
N ASP A 210 -2.64 2.82 -14.98
CA ASP A 210 -3.19 3.41 -16.20
C ASP A 210 -2.14 4.25 -16.94
N CYS A 211 -2.42 4.60 -18.18
CA CYS A 211 -1.67 5.60 -18.91
C CYS A 211 -1.75 6.95 -18.22
N VAL A 212 -0.66 7.71 -18.25
CA VAL A 212 -0.68 9.12 -17.80
C VAL A 212 -1.63 9.89 -18.70
N ARG A 213 -2.59 10.60 -18.11
CA ARG A 213 -3.55 11.40 -18.86
C ARG A 213 -2.86 12.52 -19.61
N MET A 214 -3.37 12.83 -20.81
CA MET A 214 -2.78 13.86 -21.67
C MET A 214 -2.85 15.27 -21.07
N ASP A 215 -3.75 15.50 -20.13
CA ASP A 215 -3.92 16.77 -19.39
C ASP A 215 -2.93 16.93 -18.23
N GLY A 216 -2.06 15.94 -17.98
CA GLY A 216 -1.11 15.95 -16.88
C GLY A 216 -1.70 15.74 -15.49
N SER A 217 -2.98 15.39 -15.36
CA SER A 217 -3.66 15.16 -14.08
C SER A 217 -3.26 13.85 -13.39
N GLY A 218 -2.16 13.22 -13.81
CA GLY A 218 -1.64 11.98 -13.25
C GLY A 218 -2.14 10.73 -13.98
N SER A 219 -1.82 9.57 -13.43
CA SER A 219 -2.30 8.27 -13.88
C SER A 219 -3.01 7.57 -12.73
N TYR A 220 -4.04 6.79 -13.07
CA TYR A 220 -4.64 5.89 -12.09
C TYR A 220 -3.60 4.88 -11.62
N GLN A 221 -3.55 4.68 -10.32
CA GLN A 221 -2.75 3.63 -9.69
C GLN A 221 -3.54 3.10 -8.52
N ASP A 222 -3.82 1.81 -8.54
CA ASP A 222 -4.54 1.14 -7.47
C ASP A 222 -4.13 -0.34 -7.44
N LYS A 223 -4.67 -1.08 -6.49
CA LYS A 223 -4.68 -2.54 -6.51
C LYS A 223 -6.07 -3.01 -6.91
N ALA A 224 -6.15 -4.13 -7.62
CA ALA A 224 -7.45 -4.74 -7.92
C ALA A 224 -8.27 -4.87 -6.63
N LYS A 225 -9.47 -4.30 -6.61
CA LYS A 225 -10.29 -4.13 -5.38
C LYS A 225 -10.58 -5.44 -4.67
N GLU A 226 -10.69 -6.52 -5.44
CA GLU A 226 -10.96 -7.88 -4.96
C GLU A 226 -9.67 -8.66 -4.63
N GLY A 227 -8.49 -8.06 -4.87
CA GLY A 227 -7.19 -8.70 -4.68
C GLY A 227 -6.77 -8.82 -3.22
N ASN A 228 -6.03 -9.89 -2.92
CA ASN A 228 -5.36 -10.03 -1.62
C ASN A 228 -4.11 -9.13 -1.55
N ALA A 229 -4.33 -7.84 -1.38
CA ALA A 229 -3.27 -6.85 -1.27
C ALA A 229 -2.48 -6.93 0.05
N ASN A 230 -3.02 -7.66 1.05
CA ASN A 230 -2.37 -7.81 2.36
C ASN A 230 -1.20 -8.80 2.33
N GLU A 231 -1.29 -9.85 1.51
CA GLU A 231 -0.28 -10.91 1.41
C GLU A 231 0.36 -10.98 0.03
N GLY A 232 -0.37 -10.56 -1.02
CA GLY A 232 0.08 -10.59 -2.39
C GLY A 232 1.21 -9.59 -2.66
N LEU A 233 2.20 -10.04 -3.42
CA LEU A 233 3.37 -9.27 -3.83
C LEU A 233 3.62 -9.46 -5.32
N TRP A 234 4.05 -8.41 -6.00
CA TRP A 234 4.68 -8.60 -7.30
C TRP A 234 6.09 -9.14 -7.08
N ILE A 235 6.36 -10.32 -7.61
CA ILE A 235 7.64 -11.01 -7.49
C ILE A 235 8.17 -11.27 -8.90
N ALA A 236 9.36 -10.75 -9.20
CA ALA A 236 9.91 -10.79 -10.54
C ALA A 236 11.42 -11.08 -10.52
N SER A 237 11.87 -11.83 -11.53
CA SER A 237 13.29 -12.01 -11.81
C SER A 237 13.53 -11.99 -13.31
N PRO A 238 14.44 -11.13 -13.83
CA PRO A 238 14.79 -11.10 -15.24
C PRO A 238 15.27 -12.44 -15.79
N ALA A 239 15.99 -13.21 -14.97
CA ALA A 239 16.50 -14.54 -15.34
C ALA A 239 15.52 -15.68 -15.00
N GLY A 240 14.40 -15.39 -14.36
CA GLY A 240 13.46 -16.40 -13.87
C GLY A 240 13.95 -17.15 -12.63
N THR A 241 14.83 -16.56 -11.84
CA THR A 241 15.31 -17.13 -10.57
C THR A 241 14.16 -17.26 -9.59
N PRO A 242 13.87 -18.45 -9.05
CA PRO A 242 12.85 -18.64 -8.03
C PRO A 242 13.22 -17.87 -6.74
N LEU A 243 12.19 -17.39 -6.01
CA LEU A 243 12.40 -16.66 -4.77
C LEU A 243 13.22 -17.47 -3.74
N ALA A 244 13.00 -18.78 -3.69
CA ALA A 244 13.71 -19.68 -2.79
C ALA A 244 15.21 -19.87 -3.14
N GLU A 245 15.61 -19.56 -4.38
CA GLU A 245 16.99 -19.71 -4.87
C GLU A 245 17.68 -18.34 -5.02
N ALA A 246 17.02 -17.27 -4.60
CA ALA A 246 17.53 -15.92 -4.76
C ALA A 246 18.69 -15.64 -3.81
N GLU A 247 19.87 -15.27 -4.32
CA GLU A 247 20.98 -14.77 -3.52
C GLU A 247 20.73 -13.34 -3.04
N HIS A 248 19.97 -12.55 -3.84
CA HIS A 248 19.65 -11.16 -3.56
C HIS A 248 18.16 -10.89 -3.81
N ILE A 249 17.49 -10.29 -2.82
CA ILE A 249 16.10 -9.85 -2.91
C ILE A 249 16.07 -8.34 -2.71
N TYR A 250 15.57 -7.63 -3.71
CA TYR A 250 15.42 -6.17 -3.68
C TYR A 250 13.95 -5.80 -3.48
N TRP A 251 13.68 -4.91 -2.51
CA TRP A 251 12.34 -4.47 -2.13
C TRP A 251 12.03 -3.08 -2.64
N PHE A 252 10.83 -2.90 -3.17
CA PHE A 252 10.36 -1.63 -3.73
C PHE A 252 8.90 -1.37 -3.34
N GLU A 253 8.52 -0.10 -3.38
CA GLU A 253 7.14 0.32 -3.16
C GLU A 253 6.26 -0.01 -4.38
N SER A 254 6.80 0.05 -5.60
CA SER A 254 6.08 -0.28 -6.83
C SER A 254 6.91 -1.11 -7.80
N ALA A 255 6.23 -1.85 -8.69
CA ALA A 255 6.88 -2.59 -9.75
C ALA A 255 7.66 -1.67 -10.72
N TYR A 256 7.17 -0.44 -10.96
CA TYR A 256 7.91 0.55 -11.75
C TYR A 256 9.24 0.95 -11.13
N ASP A 257 9.29 1.13 -9.81
CA ASP A 257 10.52 1.49 -9.10
C ASP A 257 11.55 0.36 -9.20
N ALA A 258 11.10 -0.88 -9.11
CA ALA A 258 11.94 -2.07 -9.30
C ALA A 258 12.53 -2.12 -10.72
N MET A 259 11.70 -1.91 -11.75
CA MET A 259 12.14 -1.89 -13.14
C MET A 259 13.10 -0.72 -13.41
N ALA A 260 12.83 0.47 -12.87
CA ALA A 260 13.70 1.63 -12.99
C ALA A 260 15.05 1.39 -12.31
N TYR A 261 15.07 0.81 -11.12
CA TYR A 261 16.30 0.44 -10.43
C TYR A 261 17.13 -0.53 -11.25
N TYR A 262 16.52 -1.59 -11.79
CA TYR A 262 17.18 -2.53 -12.68
C TYR A 262 17.78 -1.82 -13.88
N GLN A 263 17.01 -0.98 -14.58
CA GLN A 263 17.44 -0.23 -15.75
C GLN A 263 18.70 0.61 -15.48
N LEU A 264 18.71 1.32 -14.36
CA LEU A 264 19.79 2.23 -13.99
C LEU A 264 21.08 1.50 -13.58
N HIS A 265 20.96 0.30 -13.02
CA HIS A 265 22.09 -0.38 -12.37
C HIS A 265 22.57 -1.65 -13.08
N GLN A 266 21.80 -2.25 -14.00
CA GLN A 266 22.15 -3.53 -14.64
C GLN A 266 23.48 -3.53 -15.42
N ALA A 267 23.87 -2.38 -15.95
CA ALA A 267 25.12 -2.26 -16.70
C ALA A 267 26.36 -2.36 -15.78
N GLN A 268 26.22 -1.93 -14.54
CA GLN A 268 27.30 -1.91 -13.54
C GLN A 268 27.25 -3.13 -12.62
N ASN A 269 26.07 -3.71 -12.43
CA ASN A 269 25.87 -4.87 -11.58
C ASN A 269 25.12 -5.99 -12.34
N GLN A 270 25.89 -6.95 -12.87
CA GLN A 270 25.32 -8.06 -13.64
C GLN A 270 24.56 -9.07 -12.76
N GLU A 271 24.79 -9.09 -11.44
CA GLU A 271 24.09 -9.96 -10.49
C GLU A 271 22.60 -9.63 -10.42
N LEU A 272 22.21 -8.39 -10.74
CA LEU A 272 20.80 -7.99 -10.82
C LEU A 272 19.97 -8.83 -11.80
N ARG A 273 20.62 -9.44 -12.81
CA ARG A 273 19.91 -10.34 -13.73
C ARG A 273 19.37 -11.59 -13.06
N LYS A 274 20.07 -12.07 -12.01
CA LYS A 274 19.68 -13.25 -11.21
C LYS A 274 18.96 -12.89 -9.92
N ALA A 275 18.88 -11.62 -9.59
CA ALA A 275 18.20 -11.15 -8.40
C ALA A 275 16.68 -11.33 -8.53
N VAL A 276 16.02 -11.36 -7.38
CA VAL A 276 14.56 -11.27 -7.28
C VAL A 276 14.18 -9.88 -6.82
N PHE A 277 13.22 -9.30 -7.50
CA PHE A 277 12.64 -7.99 -7.23
C PHE A 277 11.24 -8.18 -6.65
N VAL A 278 10.95 -7.50 -5.57
CA VAL A 278 9.67 -7.61 -4.87
C VAL A 278 9.05 -6.22 -4.76
N SER A 279 7.80 -6.06 -5.19
CA SER A 279 7.01 -4.87 -4.95
C SER A 279 5.87 -5.15 -3.99
N THR A 280 5.70 -4.27 -3.00
CA THR A 280 4.61 -4.31 -2.03
C THR A 280 3.35 -3.59 -2.54
N GLY A 281 3.48 -2.83 -3.64
CA GLY A 281 2.40 -2.02 -4.21
C GLY A 281 1.93 -0.92 -3.24
N GLY A 282 2.86 -0.30 -2.50
CA GLY A 282 2.65 0.68 -1.45
C GLY A 282 3.35 0.28 -0.15
N SER A 283 2.85 0.74 0.99
CA SER A 283 3.43 0.40 2.29
C SER A 283 3.43 -1.12 2.54
N PRO A 284 4.56 -1.73 2.96
CA PRO A 284 4.65 -3.16 3.21
C PRO A 284 3.79 -3.59 4.40
N THR A 285 3.19 -4.76 4.30
CA THR A 285 2.49 -5.40 5.41
C THR A 285 3.40 -6.42 6.12
N VAL A 286 3.06 -6.74 7.37
CA VAL A 286 3.77 -7.79 8.12
C VAL A 286 3.61 -9.15 7.43
N ALA A 287 2.44 -9.45 6.89
CA ALA A 287 2.15 -10.70 6.20
C ALA A 287 3.01 -10.86 4.92
N GLN A 288 3.15 -9.80 4.13
CA GLN A 288 4.04 -9.76 2.96
C GLN A 288 5.50 -10.05 3.34
N MET A 289 6.01 -9.35 4.37
CA MET A 289 7.38 -9.55 4.85
C MET A 289 7.60 -10.99 5.32
N GLN A 290 6.72 -11.51 6.18
CA GLN A 290 6.80 -12.89 6.69
C GLN A 290 6.69 -13.92 5.56
N GLY A 291 5.84 -13.67 4.55
CA GLY A 291 5.68 -14.53 3.38
C GLY A 291 6.99 -14.72 2.62
N VAL A 292 7.68 -13.62 2.29
CA VAL A 292 8.96 -13.66 1.56
C VAL A 292 10.05 -14.31 2.39
N PHE A 293 10.22 -13.91 3.66
CA PHE A 293 11.23 -14.53 4.54
C PHE A 293 11.01 -16.02 4.70
N SER A 294 9.77 -16.47 4.88
CA SER A 294 9.46 -17.90 5.00
C SER A 294 9.77 -18.67 3.71
N ALA A 295 9.46 -18.10 2.53
CA ALA A 295 9.76 -18.73 1.25
C ALA A 295 11.27 -18.81 0.97
N ALA A 296 12.02 -17.75 1.29
CA ALA A 296 13.47 -17.73 1.14
C ALA A 296 14.20 -18.68 2.09
N LEU A 297 13.71 -18.86 3.34
CA LEU A 297 14.31 -19.74 4.33
C LEU A 297 14.01 -21.22 4.08
N MET A 298 12.95 -21.59 3.38
CA MET A 298 12.64 -23.00 3.08
C MET A 298 13.75 -23.70 2.27
N SER A 299 14.51 -22.98 1.46
CA SER A 299 15.60 -23.53 0.66
C SER A 299 16.84 -23.90 1.49
N VAL A 300 17.05 -23.25 2.63
CA VAL A 300 18.24 -23.48 3.49
C VAL A 300 18.13 -24.79 4.27
N ASN A 301 16.92 -25.30 4.53
CA ASN A 301 16.70 -26.50 5.35
C ASN A 301 16.74 -27.82 4.57
N PHE A 302 16.92 -27.81 3.25
CA PHE A 302 17.01 -29.03 2.45
C PHE A 302 18.45 -29.43 2.01
N GLN A 303 19.47 -28.72 2.50
CA GLN A 303 20.89 -29.02 2.18
C GLN A 303 21.68 -29.59 3.37
N ASN A 304 21.02 -30.05 4.42
CA ASN A 304 21.68 -30.78 5.54
C ASN A 304 21.27 -32.24 5.58
#